data_fef9c005e9f9c648dac5c625b9b8b418
#
_entry.id   fef9c005e9f9c648dac5c625b9b8b418
#
_cell.length_a   1.000
_cell.length_b   1.000
_cell.length_c   1.000
_cell.angle_alpha   90.00
_cell.angle_beta   90.00
_cell.angle_gamma   90.00
#
_symmetry.space_group_name_H-M   'P 1'
#
loop_
_entity.id
_entity.type
_entity.pdbx_description
1 polymer ?
#
loop_
_entity_poly.entity_id
_entity_poly.type
_entity_poly.pdbx_seq_one_letter_code
_entity_poly.pdbx_strand_id
1 'polypeptide(L)'
;NGAERVIVSQLHRSPGVFFGTSMHSNGTKLYSARIIPFRGSWIEFATDINRVMYAYIDRKKKLPVTTLLRAIGFESDKDILDCFGLAEEIKCTKENLDAVVGRTLAGNVLKGWTEDFVDEDTGEVVTIERNEVIIERETVLTEELCEDILESGTKTILLHKEEANESDY
;
A
#
# COMPACT_ATOMS: atom_id res chain seq x y z
N ASN A 1 -45.56 34.12 -16.87
CA ASN A 1 -46.98 33.73 -16.84
C ASN A 1 -47.66 34.01 -15.51
N GLY A 2 -47.13 34.88 -14.65
CA GLY A 2 -47.78 35.37 -13.43
C GLY A 2 -47.95 34.34 -12.29
N ALA A 3 -47.31 33.18 -12.35
CA ALA A 3 -47.34 32.20 -11.27
C ALA A 3 -46.31 32.57 -10.19
N GLU A 4 -46.75 32.71 -8.95
CA GLU A 4 -45.85 32.84 -7.80
C GLU A 4 -45.15 31.51 -7.54
N ARG A 5 -43.83 31.57 -7.42
CA ARG A 5 -43.00 30.36 -7.19
C ARG A 5 -42.00 30.67 -6.11
N VAL A 6 -41.67 29.64 -5.32
CA VAL A 6 -40.67 29.68 -4.28
C VAL A 6 -39.61 28.62 -4.59
N ILE A 7 -38.33 28.99 -4.49
CA ILE A 7 -37.22 28.05 -4.58
C ILE A 7 -37.06 27.42 -3.20
N VAL A 8 -37.27 26.12 -3.13
CA VAL A 8 -37.09 25.33 -1.90
C VAL A 8 -35.67 24.82 -1.84
N SER A 9 -35.01 25.10 -0.72
CA SER A 9 -33.64 24.57 -0.46
C SER A 9 -33.72 23.07 -0.16
N GLN A 10 -32.82 22.34 -0.73
CA GLN A 10 -32.64 20.91 -0.43
C GLN A 10 -31.53 20.73 0.62
N LEU A 11 -31.85 20.00 1.69
CA LEU A 11 -30.88 19.59 2.67
C LEU A 11 -30.06 18.40 2.14
N HIS A 12 -28.75 18.56 2.03
CA HIS A 12 -27.85 17.49 1.65
C HIS A 12 -26.60 17.49 2.54
N ARG A 13 -25.86 16.38 2.57
CA ARG A 13 -24.61 16.30 3.31
C ARG A 13 -23.55 17.14 2.64
N SER A 14 -22.76 17.85 3.47
CA SER A 14 -21.63 18.64 2.97
C SER A 14 -20.57 17.73 2.34
N PRO A 15 -19.95 18.17 1.24
CA PRO A 15 -18.73 17.51 0.72
C PRO A 15 -17.60 17.54 1.75
N GLY A 16 -16.82 16.48 1.80
CA GLY A 16 -15.67 16.42 2.71
C GLY A 16 -15.30 14.99 3.09
N VAL A 17 -14.36 14.88 4.02
CA VAL A 17 -13.90 13.61 4.61
C VAL A 17 -14.36 13.55 6.05
N PHE A 18 -15.03 12.46 6.40
CA PHE A 18 -15.59 12.24 7.74
C PHE A 18 -15.00 10.95 8.33
N PHE A 19 -14.46 11.05 9.52
CA PHE A 19 -13.91 9.92 10.26
C PHE A 19 -14.90 9.45 11.31
N GLY A 20 -14.91 8.15 11.56
CA GLY A 20 -15.77 7.55 12.56
C GLY A 20 -15.09 6.35 13.22
N THR A 21 -15.57 6.03 14.41
CA THR A 21 -15.15 4.84 15.14
C THR A 21 -16.39 4.10 15.63
N SER A 22 -16.34 2.78 15.60
CA SER A 22 -17.38 1.90 16.16
C SER A 22 -16.74 0.80 16.98
N MET A 23 -17.50 0.23 17.90
CA MET A 23 -17.07 -0.91 18.70
C MET A 23 -17.74 -2.17 18.15
N HIS A 24 -16.93 -3.18 17.85
CA HIS A 24 -17.45 -4.51 17.55
C HIS A 24 -17.91 -5.21 18.83
N SER A 25 -18.80 -6.20 18.72
CA SER A 25 -19.35 -6.93 19.87
C SER A 25 -18.30 -7.63 20.75
N ASN A 26 -17.14 -7.92 20.19
CA ASN A 26 -15.99 -8.51 20.91
C ASN A 26 -15.09 -7.46 21.61
N GLY A 27 -15.47 -6.17 21.60
CA GLY A 27 -14.69 -5.09 22.21
C GLY A 27 -13.62 -4.48 21.31
N THR A 28 -13.43 -4.96 20.08
CA THR A 28 -12.46 -4.40 19.13
C THR A 28 -12.96 -3.07 18.58
N LYS A 29 -12.11 -2.04 18.60
CA LYS A 29 -12.41 -0.73 18.03
C LYS A 29 -12.17 -0.77 16.51
N LEU A 30 -13.20 -0.44 15.75
CA LEU A 30 -13.17 -0.36 14.29
C LEU A 30 -13.15 1.09 13.85
N TYR A 31 -12.38 1.38 12.82
CA TYR A 31 -12.24 2.71 12.26
C TYR A 31 -12.90 2.78 10.88
N SER A 32 -13.46 3.92 10.59
CA SER A 32 -14.04 4.19 9.27
C SER A 32 -13.73 5.61 8.82
N ALA A 33 -13.63 5.78 7.50
CA ALA A 33 -13.52 7.09 6.87
C ALA A 33 -14.46 7.13 5.67
N ARG A 34 -15.15 8.25 5.49
CA ARG A 34 -16.08 8.43 4.37
C ARG A 34 -15.74 9.70 3.61
N ILE A 35 -15.55 9.55 2.31
CA ILE A 35 -15.37 10.67 1.39
C ILE A 35 -16.68 10.95 0.68
N ILE A 36 -17.20 12.14 0.89
CA ILE A 36 -18.41 12.64 0.23
C ILE A 36 -17.98 13.72 -0.76
N PRO A 37 -18.06 13.47 -2.09
CA PRO A 37 -17.77 14.47 -3.08
C PRO A 37 -18.91 15.48 -3.22
N PHE A 38 -18.66 16.61 -3.83
CA PHE A 38 -19.69 17.56 -4.20
C PHE A 38 -20.70 16.93 -5.17
N ARG A 39 -20.20 16.12 -6.10
CA ARG A 39 -20.99 15.36 -7.09
C ARG A 39 -20.29 14.06 -7.42
N GLY A 40 -21.03 12.96 -7.42
CA GLY A 40 -20.53 11.63 -7.77
C GLY A 40 -20.68 10.62 -6.64
N SER A 41 -20.02 9.49 -6.78
CA SER A 41 -20.10 8.36 -5.87
C SER A 41 -19.35 8.60 -4.56
N TRP A 42 -19.92 8.09 -3.47
CA TRP A 42 -19.28 8.11 -2.16
C TRP A 42 -18.32 6.95 -2.04
N ILE A 43 -17.19 7.22 -1.36
CA ILE A 43 -16.22 6.18 -1.02
C ILE A 43 -16.16 6.09 0.51
N GLU A 44 -16.32 4.88 1.03
CA GLU A 44 -16.21 4.60 2.46
C GLU A 44 -15.13 3.56 2.69
N PHE A 45 -14.21 3.86 3.59
CA PHE A 45 -13.19 2.93 4.07
C PHE A 45 -13.59 2.43 5.43
N ALA A 46 -13.42 1.13 5.68
CA ALA A 46 -13.68 0.55 6.98
C ALA A 46 -12.67 -0.56 7.30
N THR A 47 -12.25 -0.62 8.55
CA THR A 47 -11.42 -1.73 9.05
C THR A 47 -12.29 -2.89 9.51
N ASP A 48 -11.80 -4.09 9.28
CA ASP A 48 -12.37 -5.35 9.78
C ASP A 48 -11.77 -5.69 11.17
N ILE A 49 -12.36 -6.70 11.83
CA ILE A 49 -11.86 -7.28 13.08
C ILE A 49 -10.42 -7.81 12.97
N ASN A 50 -10.02 -8.21 11.76
CA ASN A 50 -8.66 -8.66 11.43
C ASN A 50 -7.71 -7.50 11.10
N ARG A 51 -8.12 -6.24 11.34
CA ARG A 51 -7.38 -5.02 10.98
C ARG A 51 -7.14 -4.84 9.48
N VAL A 52 -7.89 -5.56 8.63
CA VAL A 52 -7.84 -5.39 7.18
C VAL A 52 -8.76 -4.23 6.78
N MET A 53 -8.25 -3.35 5.93
CA MET A 53 -8.99 -2.20 5.44
C MET A 53 -9.68 -2.52 4.11
N TYR A 54 -10.96 -2.19 4.03
CA TYR A 54 -11.79 -2.35 2.84
C TYR A 54 -12.37 -1.03 2.39
N ALA A 55 -12.58 -0.92 1.08
CA ALA A 55 -13.26 0.19 0.46
C ALA A 55 -14.64 -0.24 -0.06
N TYR A 56 -15.61 0.66 0.09
CA TYR A 56 -16.96 0.52 -0.43
C TYR A 56 -17.27 1.72 -1.33
N ILE A 57 -17.69 1.47 -2.54
CA ILE A 57 -18.11 2.51 -3.49
C ILE A 57 -19.64 2.47 -3.55
N ASP A 58 -20.30 3.57 -3.21
CA ASP A 58 -21.77 3.69 -3.14
C ASP A 58 -22.44 2.59 -2.30
N ARG A 59 -21.80 2.16 -1.21
CA ARG A 59 -22.24 1.06 -0.33
C ARG A 59 -22.49 -0.27 -1.05
N LYS A 60 -21.87 -0.45 -2.21
CA LYS A 60 -21.97 -1.67 -3.00
C LYS A 60 -20.89 -2.67 -2.57
N LYS A 61 -20.26 -3.26 -3.53
CA LYS A 61 -19.30 -4.34 -3.33
C LYS A 61 -18.12 -3.93 -2.46
N LYS A 62 -17.83 -4.74 -1.43
CA LYS A 62 -16.64 -4.66 -0.59
C LYS A 62 -15.41 -5.08 -1.41
N LEU A 63 -14.37 -4.26 -1.41
CA LEU A 63 -13.09 -4.59 -2.04
C LEU A 63 -11.91 -4.22 -1.12
N PRO A 64 -10.79 -4.97 -1.15
CA PRO A 64 -9.60 -4.60 -0.40
C PRO A 64 -9.09 -3.23 -0.83
N VAL A 65 -8.62 -2.41 0.13
CA VAL A 65 -8.13 -1.06 -0.17
C VAL A 65 -6.91 -1.09 -1.09
N THR A 66 -6.07 -2.12 -0.98
CA THR A 66 -4.90 -2.31 -1.86
C THR A 66 -5.29 -2.45 -3.32
N THR A 67 -6.41 -3.13 -3.61
CA THR A 67 -6.94 -3.24 -4.98
C THR A 67 -7.39 -1.89 -5.53
N LEU A 68 -8.04 -1.07 -4.70
CA LEU A 68 -8.43 0.29 -5.08
C LEU A 68 -7.19 1.15 -5.33
N LEU A 69 -6.18 1.10 -4.45
CA LEU A 69 -4.95 1.87 -4.59
C LEU A 69 -4.20 1.51 -5.89
N ARG A 70 -4.11 0.23 -6.22
CA ARG A 70 -3.52 -0.20 -7.50
C ARG A 70 -4.29 0.33 -8.70
N ALA A 71 -5.62 0.35 -8.63
CA ALA A 71 -6.46 0.85 -9.71
C ALA A 71 -6.30 2.36 -9.95
N ILE A 72 -5.91 3.14 -8.92
CA ILE A 72 -5.69 4.59 -9.04
C ILE A 72 -4.23 4.99 -9.27
N GLY A 73 -3.30 4.02 -9.36
CA GLY A 73 -1.93 4.27 -9.79
C GLY A 73 -0.81 3.90 -8.82
N PHE A 74 -1.11 3.32 -7.65
CA PHE A 74 -0.08 2.77 -6.75
C PHE A 74 0.28 1.35 -7.20
N GLU A 75 1.17 1.21 -8.17
CA GLU A 75 1.44 -0.07 -8.83
C GLU A 75 2.26 -1.02 -7.97
N SER A 76 3.27 -0.49 -7.27
CA SER A 76 4.21 -1.31 -6.48
C SER A 76 3.73 -1.52 -5.04
N ASP A 77 4.18 -2.63 -4.42
CA ASP A 77 3.98 -2.87 -3.00
C ASP A 77 4.65 -1.79 -2.14
N LYS A 78 5.80 -1.27 -2.61
CA LYS A 78 6.51 -0.17 -1.97
C LYS A 78 5.64 1.08 -1.87
N ASP A 79 5.01 1.50 -2.98
CA ASP A 79 4.18 2.71 -3.01
C ASP A 79 3.01 2.61 -2.02
N ILE A 80 2.42 1.41 -1.91
CA ILE A 80 1.32 1.16 -0.96
C ILE A 80 1.83 1.20 0.48
N LEU A 81 2.95 0.54 0.78
CA LEU A 81 3.53 0.54 2.12
C LEU A 81 3.98 1.93 2.55
N ASP A 82 4.56 2.72 1.63
CA ASP A 82 4.97 4.10 1.87
C ASP A 82 3.75 5.01 2.12
N CYS A 83 2.66 4.80 1.38
CA CYS A 83 1.41 5.54 1.57
C CYS A 83 0.86 5.42 3.00
N PHE A 84 0.98 4.23 3.60
CA PHE A 84 0.57 3.97 4.98
C PHE A 84 1.69 4.16 6.00
N GLY A 85 2.90 4.44 5.55
CA GLY A 85 4.07 4.59 6.43
C GLY A 85 4.44 3.31 7.19
N LEU A 86 4.11 2.14 6.65
CA LEU A 86 4.28 0.84 7.30
C LEU A 86 5.66 0.22 7.08
N ALA A 87 6.41 0.68 6.10
CA ALA A 87 7.73 0.16 5.78
C ALA A 87 8.82 1.22 5.90
N GLU A 88 10.01 0.73 6.12
CA GLU A 88 11.25 1.49 6.12
C GLU A 88 12.16 0.95 5.04
N GLU A 89 12.70 1.83 4.19
CA GLU A 89 13.65 1.45 3.16
C GLU A 89 15.08 1.52 3.69
N ILE A 90 15.78 0.40 3.61
CA ILE A 90 17.16 0.26 4.06
C ILE A 90 18.07 0.01 2.85
N LYS A 91 19.18 0.74 2.79
CA LYS A 91 20.22 0.48 1.78
C LYS A 91 20.99 -0.78 2.13
N CYS A 92 21.18 -1.65 1.16
CA CYS A 92 21.91 -2.92 1.32
C CYS A 92 23.43 -2.68 1.39
N THR A 93 23.89 -2.18 2.52
CA THR A 93 25.31 -2.14 2.90
C THR A 93 25.53 -3.16 4.00
N LYS A 94 26.75 -3.70 4.10
CA LYS A 94 27.08 -4.70 5.12
C LYS A 94 26.71 -4.21 6.53
N GLU A 95 27.07 -2.98 6.86
CA GLU A 95 26.81 -2.36 8.18
C GLU A 95 25.31 -2.27 8.48
N ASN A 96 24.51 -1.87 7.49
CA ASN A 96 23.05 -1.73 7.66
C ASN A 96 22.37 -3.09 7.79
N LEU A 97 22.78 -4.07 7.00
CA LEU A 97 22.21 -5.42 7.03
C LEU A 97 22.53 -6.13 8.34
N ASP A 98 23.77 -6.01 8.85
CA ASP A 98 24.15 -6.54 10.16
C ASP A 98 23.30 -5.94 11.30
N ALA A 99 22.94 -4.66 11.18
CA ALA A 99 22.12 -3.97 12.18
C ALA A 99 20.64 -4.39 12.15
N VAL A 100 20.13 -4.96 11.06
CA VAL A 100 18.73 -5.30 10.88
C VAL A 100 18.47 -6.81 10.87
N VAL A 101 19.45 -7.62 11.21
CA VAL A 101 19.29 -9.06 11.42
C VAL A 101 18.21 -9.31 12.48
N GLY A 102 17.29 -10.22 12.20
CA GLY A 102 16.13 -10.53 13.06
C GLY A 102 14.88 -9.70 12.76
N ARG A 103 14.96 -8.68 11.91
CA ARG A 103 13.78 -7.92 11.44
C ARG A 103 13.10 -8.62 10.27
N THR A 104 11.82 -8.35 10.09
CA THR A 104 10.99 -8.97 9.05
C THR A 104 10.90 -8.09 7.81
N LEU A 105 11.05 -8.72 6.64
CA LEU A 105 10.88 -8.07 5.34
C LEU A 105 9.43 -7.68 5.10
N ALA A 106 9.20 -6.42 4.71
CA ALA A 106 7.89 -5.92 4.30
C ALA A 106 7.61 -6.14 2.80
N GLY A 107 8.64 -6.31 2.00
CA GLY A 107 8.55 -6.55 0.56
C GLY A 107 9.47 -7.66 0.10
N ASN A 108 9.19 -8.20 -1.09
CA ASN A 108 10.06 -9.19 -1.71
C ASN A 108 11.41 -8.56 -2.06
N VAL A 109 12.50 -9.31 -1.84
CA VAL A 109 13.83 -8.93 -2.32
C VAL A 109 13.98 -9.44 -3.76
N LEU A 110 14.23 -8.51 -4.68
CA LEU A 110 14.32 -8.79 -6.10
C LEU A 110 15.77 -8.68 -6.57
N LYS A 111 16.22 -9.67 -7.30
CA LYS A 111 17.43 -9.60 -8.10
C LYS A 111 17.05 -9.17 -9.50
N GLY A 112 17.50 -7.98 -9.91
CA GLY A 112 17.25 -7.46 -11.25
C GLY A 112 18.45 -7.71 -12.16
N TRP A 113 18.18 -8.07 -13.42
CA TRP A 113 19.17 -8.08 -14.49
C TRP A 113 18.53 -7.60 -15.80
N THR A 114 19.36 -7.21 -16.74
CA THR A 114 18.93 -6.81 -18.07
C THR A 114 19.32 -7.87 -19.07
N GLU A 115 18.39 -8.21 -19.97
CA GLU A 115 18.63 -9.07 -21.12
C GLU A 115 18.42 -8.27 -22.40
N ASP A 116 19.40 -8.31 -23.29
CA ASP A 116 19.33 -7.69 -24.59
C ASP A 116 18.81 -8.70 -25.63
N PHE A 117 17.68 -8.38 -26.23
CA PHE A 117 17.12 -9.13 -27.35
C PHE A 117 17.32 -8.34 -28.64
N VAL A 118 17.82 -9.02 -29.65
CA VAL A 118 17.88 -8.48 -31.01
C VAL A 118 16.61 -8.91 -31.74
N ASP A 119 15.81 -7.96 -32.16
CA ASP A 119 14.66 -8.22 -33.02
C ASP A 119 15.18 -8.69 -34.39
N GLU A 120 14.84 -9.91 -34.77
CA GLU A 120 15.32 -10.53 -36.03
C GLU A 120 14.80 -9.83 -37.28
N ASP A 121 13.65 -9.12 -37.19
CA ASP A 121 13.02 -8.44 -38.32
C ASP A 121 13.51 -7.00 -38.51
N THR A 122 13.79 -6.28 -37.42
CA THR A 122 14.19 -4.87 -37.45
C THR A 122 15.67 -4.66 -37.17
N GLY A 123 16.36 -5.62 -36.52
CA GLY A 123 17.74 -5.52 -36.07
C GLY A 123 17.94 -4.56 -34.88
N GLU A 124 16.85 -4.10 -34.28
CA GLU A 124 16.90 -3.26 -33.07
C GLU A 124 17.20 -4.10 -31.83
N VAL A 125 18.04 -3.56 -30.95
CA VAL A 125 18.35 -4.17 -29.64
C VAL A 125 17.32 -3.64 -28.64
N VAL A 126 16.48 -4.53 -28.13
CA VAL A 126 15.51 -4.24 -27.06
C VAL A 126 16.05 -4.79 -25.76
N THR A 127 16.36 -3.90 -24.82
CA THR A 127 16.80 -4.29 -23.48
C THR A 127 15.56 -4.51 -22.61
N ILE A 128 15.40 -5.71 -22.08
CA ILE A 128 14.30 -6.08 -21.18
C ILE A 128 14.87 -6.21 -19.75
N GLU A 129 14.25 -5.49 -18.83
CA GLU A 129 14.53 -5.67 -17.40
C GLU A 129 13.80 -6.91 -16.87
N ARG A 130 14.55 -7.81 -16.26
CA ARG A 130 14.04 -9.01 -15.61
C ARG A 130 14.26 -8.91 -14.10
N ASN A 131 13.29 -9.39 -13.35
CA ASN A 131 13.37 -9.46 -11.90
C ASN A 131 13.01 -10.88 -11.43
N GLU A 132 13.80 -11.40 -10.51
CA GLU A 132 13.55 -12.66 -9.84
C GLU A 132 13.44 -12.42 -8.33
N VAL A 133 12.44 -13.03 -7.70
CA VAL A 133 12.29 -12.98 -6.24
C VAL A 133 13.29 -13.95 -5.63
N ILE A 134 14.27 -13.43 -4.89
CA ILE A 134 15.26 -14.25 -4.18
C ILE A 134 14.85 -14.54 -2.73
N ILE A 135 14.15 -13.59 -2.09
CA ILE A 135 13.62 -13.75 -0.74
C ILE A 135 12.19 -13.19 -0.74
N GLU A 136 11.26 -13.97 -0.23
CA GLU A 136 9.86 -13.56 -0.12
C GLU A 136 9.65 -12.58 1.04
N ARG A 137 8.63 -11.73 0.91
CA ARG A 137 8.15 -10.88 2.01
C ARG A 137 7.75 -11.72 3.22
N GLU A 138 7.67 -11.09 4.39
CA GLU A 138 7.36 -11.71 5.69
C GLU A 138 8.44 -12.72 6.16
N THR A 139 9.60 -12.74 5.50
CA THR A 139 10.75 -13.53 5.93
C THR A 139 11.57 -12.74 6.96
N VAL A 140 11.96 -13.41 8.04
CA VAL A 140 12.88 -12.84 9.04
C VAL A 140 14.31 -12.89 8.51
N LEU A 141 15.01 -11.77 8.54
CA LEU A 141 16.39 -11.69 8.08
C LEU A 141 17.33 -12.47 9.00
N THR A 142 18.10 -13.37 8.41
CA THR A 142 19.21 -14.07 9.05
C THR A 142 20.53 -13.56 8.48
N GLU A 143 21.64 -13.87 9.14
CA GLU A 143 22.98 -13.51 8.64
C GLU A 143 23.23 -14.09 7.23
N GLU A 144 22.83 -15.35 6.98
CA GLU A 144 22.95 -16.01 5.68
C GLU A 144 22.16 -15.26 4.59
N LEU A 145 20.90 -14.88 4.89
CA LEU A 145 20.07 -14.12 3.94
C LEU A 145 20.62 -12.72 3.67
N CYS A 146 21.27 -12.10 4.64
CA CYS A 146 21.94 -10.82 4.44
C CYS A 146 23.14 -10.95 3.49
N GLU A 147 23.89 -12.05 3.56
CA GLU A 147 24.96 -12.35 2.61
C GLU A 147 24.41 -12.55 1.19
N ASP A 148 23.33 -13.33 1.04
CA ASP A 148 22.66 -13.54 -0.24
C ASP A 148 22.17 -12.21 -0.86
N ILE A 149 21.64 -11.29 -0.04
CA ILE A 149 21.22 -9.96 -0.48
C ILE A 149 22.42 -9.16 -1.00
N LEU A 150 23.55 -9.19 -0.31
CA LEU A 150 24.78 -8.50 -0.75
C LEU A 150 25.30 -9.08 -2.07
N GLU A 151 25.33 -10.40 -2.20
CA GLU A 151 25.78 -11.07 -3.43
C GLU A 151 24.85 -10.82 -4.62
N SER A 152 23.55 -10.65 -4.38
CA SER A 152 22.56 -10.37 -5.43
C SER A 152 22.72 -8.99 -6.08
N GLY A 153 23.41 -8.08 -5.41
CA GLY A 153 23.57 -6.69 -5.86
C GLY A 153 22.32 -5.83 -5.68
N THR A 154 21.35 -6.28 -4.89
CA THR A 154 20.15 -5.52 -4.54
C THR A 154 20.54 -4.25 -3.78
N LYS A 155 20.00 -3.10 -4.20
CA LYS A 155 20.40 -1.79 -3.65
C LYS A 155 19.67 -1.45 -2.35
N THR A 156 18.40 -1.81 -2.26
CA THR A 156 17.52 -1.48 -1.13
C THR A 156 16.57 -2.62 -0.83
N ILE A 157 16.21 -2.74 0.44
CA ILE A 157 15.18 -3.66 0.94
C ILE A 157 14.15 -2.88 1.75
N LEU A 158 12.95 -3.44 1.86
CA LEU A 158 11.86 -2.91 2.67
C LEU A 158 11.69 -3.76 3.92
N LEU A 159 11.74 -3.13 5.08
CA LEU A 159 11.48 -3.76 6.37
C LEU A 159 10.20 -3.22 6.98
N HIS A 160 9.47 -4.05 7.73
CA HIS A 160 8.40 -3.54 8.56
C HIS A 160 8.95 -2.57 9.60
N LYS A 161 8.28 -1.42 9.76
CA LYS A 161 8.58 -0.54 10.89
C LYS A 161 8.24 -1.30 12.17
N GLU A 162 9.11 -1.17 13.17
CA GLU A 162 8.77 -1.59 14.52
C GLU A 162 7.57 -0.76 14.97
N GLU A 163 6.54 -1.42 15.52
CA GLU A 163 5.39 -0.70 16.09
C GLU A 163 5.94 0.23 17.18
N ALA A 164 5.79 1.53 16.99
CA ALA A 164 6.07 2.50 18.03
C ALA A 164 5.19 2.10 19.23
N ASN A 165 5.80 1.80 20.37
CA ASN A 165 5.07 1.47 21.57
C ASN A 165 4.10 2.62 21.87
N GLU A 166 2.86 2.32 22.24
CA GLU A 166 1.82 3.31 22.59
C GLU A 166 2.24 4.30 23.70
N SER A 167 3.43 4.14 24.28
CA SER A 167 4.02 5.01 25.27
C SER A 167 4.71 6.27 24.73
N ASP A 168 4.83 6.42 23.41
CA ASP A 168 5.55 7.54 22.78
C ASP A 168 4.63 8.64 22.23
N TYR A 169 3.34 8.65 22.64
CA TYR A 169 2.37 9.71 22.33
C TYR A 169 1.74 10.30 23.56
#